data_1c097b590d61fc654777c6294f05fdce
#
_entry.id   1c097b590d61fc654777c6294f05fdce
#
_cell.length_a   1.000
_cell.length_b   1.000
_cell.length_c   1.000
_cell.angle_alpha   90.00
_cell.angle_beta   90.00
_cell.angle_gamma   90.00
#
_symmetry.space_group_name_H-M   'P 1'
#
loop_
_entity.id
_entity.type
_entity.pdbx_description
1 polymer ?
#
loop_
_entity_poly.entity_id
_entity_poly.type
_entity_poly.pdbx_seq_one_letter_code
_entity_poly.pdbx_strand_id
1 'polypeptide(L)'
;IQSISEEVRRIQKKYGESDPFRLAQAMKIIVVLKPMGRYKGCCKGFYVQHRRIKHITINSDLPEVIQRVILAHEIAHSVLHTNITAAFHEFTLFDDTDRQEYEANLFAAELLLSDDCVLNALNEDQFFFQAAKALYVPAELLDFKFRVMKRKGYKLESPIVSHGNFL
;
A
#
# COMPACT_ATOMS: atom_id res chain seq x y z
N ILE A 1 -10.20 11.29 -15.12
CA ILE A 1 -9.34 11.01 -13.96
C ILE A 1 -8.99 9.53 -14.00
N GLN A 2 -7.72 9.25 -14.12
CA GLN A 2 -7.21 7.87 -14.16
C GLN A 2 -7.45 7.21 -12.80
N SER A 3 -7.98 5.97 -12.82
CA SER A 3 -8.22 5.25 -11.57
C SER A 3 -6.90 4.76 -10.94
N ILE A 4 -6.92 4.48 -9.65
CA ILE A 4 -5.75 3.94 -8.94
C ILE A 4 -5.32 2.60 -9.55
N SER A 5 -6.27 1.75 -9.92
CA SER A 5 -5.97 0.47 -10.59
C SER A 5 -5.26 0.64 -11.92
N GLU A 6 -5.68 1.62 -12.70
CA GLU A 6 -5.03 1.94 -13.98
C GLU A 6 -3.62 2.46 -13.77
N GLU A 7 -3.42 3.29 -12.74
CA GLU A 7 -2.11 3.83 -12.42
C GLU A 7 -1.14 2.73 -11.97
N VAL A 8 -1.58 1.82 -11.10
CA VAL A 8 -0.77 0.66 -10.68
C VAL A 8 -0.41 -0.20 -11.89
N ARG A 9 -1.39 -0.51 -12.74
CA ARG A 9 -1.16 -1.31 -13.95
C ARG A 9 -0.16 -0.63 -14.88
N ARG A 10 -0.28 0.68 -15.06
CA ARG A 10 0.64 1.46 -15.89
C ARG A 10 2.07 1.36 -15.40
N ILE A 11 2.28 1.47 -14.10
CA ILE A 11 3.60 1.40 -13.47
C ILE A 11 4.17 -0.02 -13.57
N GLN A 12 3.37 -1.03 -13.24
CA GLN A 12 3.80 -2.44 -13.35
C GLN A 12 4.22 -2.79 -14.79
N LYS A 13 3.47 -2.31 -15.76
CA LYS A 13 3.78 -2.54 -17.18
C LYS A 13 5.04 -1.78 -17.62
N LYS A 14 5.18 -0.52 -17.18
CA LYS A 14 6.32 0.33 -17.55
C LYS A 14 7.65 -0.23 -17.02
N TYR A 15 7.66 -0.72 -15.80
CA TYR A 15 8.89 -1.18 -15.15
C TYR A 15 9.05 -2.71 -15.14
N GLY A 16 8.01 -3.45 -15.49
CA GLY A 16 8.03 -4.91 -15.52
C GLY A 16 8.14 -5.56 -14.14
N GLU A 17 7.71 -4.86 -13.08
CA GLU A 17 7.88 -5.31 -11.70
C GLU A 17 6.59 -5.12 -10.89
N SER A 18 6.34 -6.08 -10.00
CA SER A 18 5.23 -6.03 -9.04
C SER A 18 5.70 -6.07 -7.58
N ASP A 19 6.91 -6.58 -7.33
CA ASP A 19 7.50 -6.54 -5.99
C ASP A 19 7.87 -5.10 -5.64
N PRO A 20 7.47 -4.57 -4.47
CA PRO A 20 7.68 -3.16 -4.16
C PRO A 20 9.16 -2.77 -4.05
N PHE A 21 10.04 -3.66 -3.56
CA PHE A 21 11.48 -3.38 -3.50
C PHE A 21 12.10 -3.31 -4.87
N ARG A 22 11.77 -4.25 -5.76
CA ARG A 22 12.25 -4.25 -7.15
C ARG A 22 11.67 -3.10 -7.95
N LEU A 23 10.40 -2.78 -7.71
CA LEU A 23 9.74 -1.65 -8.36
C LEU A 23 10.42 -0.33 -7.97
N ALA A 24 10.68 -0.12 -6.68
CA ALA A 24 11.40 1.07 -6.22
C ALA A 24 12.78 1.19 -6.88
N GLN A 25 13.51 0.09 -6.97
CA GLN A 25 14.80 0.04 -7.64
C GLN A 25 14.69 0.42 -9.12
N ALA A 26 13.71 -0.16 -9.83
CA ALA A 26 13.46 0.15 -11.24
C ALA A 26 13.06 1.62 -11.45
N MET A 27 12.33 2.19 -10.51
CA MET A 27 11.93 3.61 -10.51
C MET A 27 13.06 4.55 -10.05
N LYS A 28 14.22 4.02 -9.69
CA LYS A 28 15.37 4.77 -9.17
C LYS A 28 15.05 5.53 -7.87
N ILE A 29 14.20 4.95 -7.04
CA ILE A 29 13.91 5.43 -5.70
C ILE A 29 14.93 4.83 -4.73
N ILE A 30 15.57 5.68 -3.92
CA ILE A 30 16.50 5.24 -2.89
C ILE A 30 15.69 4.77 -1.68
N VAL A 31 15.84 3.49 -1.32
CA VAL A 31 15.16 2.89 -0.17
C VAL A 31 16.19 2.69 0.95
N VAL A 32 15.91 3.24 2.12
CA VAL A 32 16.74 3.11 3.31
C VAL A 32 15.96 2.38 4.39
N LEU A 33 16.55 1.31 4.94
CA LEU A 33 16.02 0.59 6.08
C LEU A 33 16.69 1.11 7.34
N LYS A 34 15.90 1.65 8.27
CA LYS A 34 16.40 2.26 9.50
C LYS A 34 15.58 1.80 10.71
N PRO A 35 16.20 1.33 11.80
CA PRO A 35 15.44 1.00 13.01
C PRO A 35 14.86 2.27 13.64
N MET A 36 13.54 2.26 13.86
CA MET A 36 12.81 3.39 14.43
C MET A 36 11.88 2.97 15.58
N GLY A 37 12.09 1.77 16.14
CA GLY A 37 11.34 1.25 17.27
C GLY A 37 10.09 0.46 16.90
N ARG A 38 9.51 -0.22 17.92
CA ARG A 38 8.30 -1.04 17.78
C ARG A 38 7.17 -0.59 18.70
N TYR A 39 7.34 0.53 19.37
CA TYR A 39 6.35 1.05 20.31
C TYR A 39 5.15 1.64 19.59
N LYS A 40 4.03 1.74 20.29
CA LYS A 40 2.83 2.37 19.76
C LYS A 40 3.13 3.84 19.40
N GLY A 41 2.80 4.23 18.15
CA GLY A 41 3.08 5.57 17.66
C GLY A 41 4.49 5.77 17.10
N CYS A 42 5.31 4.69 16.99
CA CYS A 42 6.60 4.79 16.31
C CYS A 42 6.40 5.16 14.83
N CYS A 43 7.39 5.86 14.25
CA CYS A 43 7.39 6.12 12.83
C CYS A 43 7.46 4.81 12.03
N LYS A 44 6.59 4.65 11.04
CA LYS A 44 6.56 3.46 10.16
C LYS A 44 7.49 3.63 8.97
N GLY A 45 7.52 4.83 8.42
CA GLY A 45 8.31 5.19 7.27
C GLY A 45 7.97 6.58 6.79
N PHE A 46 8.68 7.06 5.79
CA PHE A 46 8.37 8.34 5.18
C PHE A 46 9.01 8.46 3.79
N TYR A 47 8.44 9.36 2.99
CA TYR A 47 8.90 9.70 1.66
C TYR A 47 9.38 11.14 1.62
N VAL A 48 10.53 11.36 0.97
CA VAL A 48 11.11 12.70 0.75
C VAL A 48 11.63 12.78 -0.68
N GLN A 49 11.35 13.89 -1.35
CA GLN A 49 11.99 14.20 -2.62
C GLN A 49 12.91 15.40 -2.44
N HIS A 50 14.18 15.24 -2.81
CA HIS A 50 15.19 16.29 -2.77
C HIS A 50 15.94 16.32 -4.10
N ARG A 51 15.96 17.48 -4.76
CA ARG A 51 16.64 17.68 -6.06
C ARG A 51 16.32 16.57 -7.09
N ARG A 52 15.03 16.28 -7.26
CA ARG A 52 14.52 15.23 -8.17
C ARG A 52 14.87 13.80 -7.77
N ILE A 53 15.56 13.60 -6.66
CA ILE A 53 15.84 12.26 -6.13
C ILE A 53 14.80 11.93 -5.08
N LYS A 54 14.14 10.78 -5.25
CA LYS A 54 13.14 10.28 -4.33
C LYS A 54 13.78 9.32 -3.33
N HIS A 55 13.50 9.54 -2.05
CA HIS A 55 13.98 8.71 -0.95
C HIS A 55 12.80 8.18 -0.15
N ILE A 56 12.82 6.90 0.16
CA ILE A 56 11.87 6.25 1.06
C ILE A 56 12.67 5.64 2.21
N THR A 57 12.32 6.00 3.44
CA THR A 57 12.89 5.39 4.65
C THR A 57 11.82 4.51 5.29
N ILE A 58 12.20 3.29 5.66
CA ILE A 58 11.29 2.29 6.24
C ILE A 58 11.84 1.87 7.59
N ASN A 59 10.95 1.77 8.59
CA ASN A 59 11.30 1.26 9.91
C ASN A 59 11.61 -0.24 9.83
N SER A 60 12.89 -0.58 9.93
CA SER A 60 13.38 -1.95 9.83
C SER A 60 13.13 -2.78 11.09
N ASP A 61 12.67 -2.18 12.19
CA ASP A 61 12.27 -2.92 13.39
C ASP A 61 10.91 -3.61 13.22
N LEU A 62 10.12 -3.21 12.23
CA LEU A 62 8.81 -3.80 11.96
C LEU A 62 8.95 -5.10 11.16
N PRO A 63 7.97 -6.03 11.23
CA PRO A 63 8.00 -7.27 10.46
C PRO A 63 8.11 -7.00 8.94
N GLU A 64 8.75 -7.91 8.22
CA GLU A 64 8.96 -7.76 6.76
C GLU A 64 7.66 -7.57 5.99
N VAL A 65 6.59 -8.26 6.39
CA VAL A 65 5.26 -8.08 5.78
C VAL A 65 4.82 -6.62 5.87
N ILE A 66 5.01 -5.99 7.03
CA ILE A 66 4.66 -4.59 7.25
C ILE A 66 5.61 -3.67 6.49
N GLN A 67 6.90 -3.97 6.44
CA GLN A 67 7.86 -3.20 5.64
C GLN A 67 7.46 -3.14 4.16
N ARG A 68 6.99 -4.25 3.59
CA ARG A 68 6.48 -4.30 2.20
C ARG A 68 5.28 -3.39 2.01
N VAL A 69 4.35 -3.40 2.96
CA VAL A 69 3.16 -2.53 2.92
C VAL A 69 3.58 -1.05 2.99
N ILE A 70 4.48 -0.73 3.91
CA ILE A 70 4.99 0.65 4.05
C ILE A 70 5.64 1.11 2.75
N LEU A 71 6.51 0.29 2.15
CA LEU A 71 7.17 0.65 0.91
C LEU A 71 6.17 0.90 -0.22
N ALA A 72 5.19 0.01 -0.38
CA ALA A 72 4.14 0.18 -1.40
C ALA A 72 3.34 1.46 -1.18
N HIS A 73 3.03 1.78 0.08
CA HIS A 73 2.34 3.01 0.48
C HIS A 73 3.17 4.27 0.14
N GLU A 74 4.46 4.26 0.46
CA GLU A 74 5.34 5.40 0.16
C GLU A 74 5.60 5.55 -1.35
N ILE A 75 5.67 4.46 -2.10
CA ILE A 75 5.70 4.51 -3.56
C ILE A 75 4.44 5.21 -4.09
N ALA A 76 3.28 4.93 -3.51
CA ALA A 76 2.04 5.60 -3.88
C ALA A 76 2.14 7.12 -3.73
N HIS A 77 2.65 7.61 -2.61
CA HIS A 77 2.88 9.05 -2.40
C HIS A 77 3.82 9.62 -3.46
N SER A 78 4.87 8.89 -3.81
CA SER A 78 5.84 9.33 -4.82
C SER A 78 5.25 9.44 -6.23
N VAL A 79 4.16 8.74 -6.49
CA VAL A 79 3.49 8.69 -7.80
C VAL A 79 2.26 9.59 -7.84
N LEU A 80 1.40 9.51 -6.82
CA LEU A 80 0.09 10.16 -6.81
C LEU A 80 0.14 11.59 -6.25
N HIS A 81 1.07 11.88 -5.35
CA HIS A 81 1.13 13.12 -4.58
C HIS A 81 2.45 13.86 -4.82
N THR A 82 2.87 13.95 -6.07
CA THR A 82 4.18 14.48 -6.49
C THR A 82 4.37 15.98 -6.22
N ASN A 83 3.29 16.73 -6.06
CA ASN A 83 3.34 18.19 -5.86
C ASN A 83 3.58 18.59 -4.39
N ILE A 84 3.73 17.64 -3.51
CA ILE A 84 3.91 17.90 -2.09
C ILE A 84 5.40 17.86 -1.79
N THR A 85 5.93 19.02 -1.40
CA THR A 85 7.36 19.17 -1.02
C THR A 85 7.62 18.78 0.43
N ALA A 86 6.59 18.55 1.22
CA ALA A 86 6.70 18.17 2.62
C ALA A 86 7.02 16.67 2.76
N ALA A 87 7.84 16.34 3.74
CA ALA A 87 8.05 14.96 4.14
C ALA A 87 6.77 14.40 4.78
N PHE A 88 6.32 13.24 4.30
CA PHE A 88 5.24 12.51 4.95
C PHE A 88 5.85 11.60 6.00
N HIS A 89 5.45 11.78 7.25
CA HIS A 89 5.86 10.92 8.37
C HIS A 89 4.68 10.00 8.71
N GLU A 90 4.84 8.74 8.40
CA GLU A 90 3.80 7.75 8.60
C GLU A 90 3.85 7.19 10.01
N PHE A 91 3.05 7.76 10.91
CA PHE A 91 2.90 7.27 12.30
C PHE A 91 1.69 6.35 12.45
N THR A 92 0.70 6.47 11.57
CA THR A 92 -0.51 5.65 11.55
C THR A 92 -0.65 4.97 10.20
N LEU A 93 -0.48 3.65 10.17
CA LEU A 93 -0.71 2.86 8.97
C LEU A 93 -2.22 2.62 8.81
N PHE A 94 -2.70 2.56 7.56
CA PHE A 94 -4.09 2.29 7.20
C PHE A 94 -5.09 3.39 7.61
N ASP A 95 -4.65 4.64 7.65
CA ASP A 95 -5.56 5.77 7.82
C ASP A 95 -6.49 5.88 6.60
N ASP A 96 -7.80 5.92 6.85
CA ASP A 96 -8.82 6.12 5.82
C ASP A 96 -9.60 7.43 6.01
N THR A 97 -9.16 8.29 6.91
CA THR A 97 -9.78 9.60 7.18
C THR A 97 -9.18 10.73 6.37
N ASP A 98 -7.91 10.64 6.01
CA ASP A 98 -7.24 11.56 5.09
C ASP A 98 -7.28 11.01 3.67
N ARG A 99 -7.62 11.84 2.70
CA ARG A 99 -7.79 11.43 1.31
C ARG A 99 -6.50 10.91 0.68
N GLN A 100 -5.37 11.57 0.93
CA GLN A 100 -4.09 11.16 0.35
C GLN A 100 -3.63 9.82 0.94
N GLU A 101 -3.82 9.66 2.25
CA GLU A 101 -3.54 8.40 2.93
C GLU A 101 -4.45 7.27 2.41
N TYR A 102 -5.73 7.57 2.27
CA TYR A 102 -6.69 6.62 1.69
C TYR A 102 -6.27 6.17 0.28
N GLU A 103 -5.93 7.11 -0.59
CA GLU A 103 -5.48 6.80 -1.95
C GLU A 103 -4.17 5.99 -1.96
N ALA A 104 -3.24 6.33 -1.07
CA ALA A 104 -1.98 5.58 -0.94
C ALA A 104 -2.22 4.14 -0.46
N ASN A 105 -3.16 3.94 0.46
CA ASN A 105 -3.53 2.60 0.92
C ASN A 105 -4.22 1.78 -0.18
N LEU A 106 -5.09 2.37 -0.97
CA LEU A 106 -5.69 1.70 -2.13
C LEU A 106 -4.63 1.28 -3.15
N PHE A 107 -3.68 2.16 -3.42
CA PHE A 107 -2.57 1.88 -4.33
C PHE A 107 -1.70 0.72 -3.81
N ALA A 108 -1.33 0.76 -2.54
CA ALA A 108 -0.55 -0.31 -1.90
C ALA A 108 -1.26 -1.66 -1.98
N ALA A 109 -2.56 -1.69 -1.69
CA ALA A 109 -3.36 -2.91 -1.78
C ALA A 109 -3.42 -3.45 -3.21
N GLU A 110 -3.62 -2.59 -4.19
CA GLU A 110 -3.67 -2.97 -5.61
C GLU A 110 -2.30 -3.47 -6.11
N LEU A 111 -1.21 -2.83 -5.68
CA LEU A 111 0.14 -3.23 -6.06
C LEU A 111 0.52 -4.59 -5.48
N LEU A 112 0.22 -4.83 -4.20
CA LEU A 112 0.66 -6.03 -3.48
C LEU A 112 -0.24 -7.24 -3.69
N LEU A 113 -1.51 -7.05 -4.04
CA LEU A 113 -2.50 -8.12 -4.17
C LEU A 113 -3.14 -8.08 -5.56
N SER A 114 -2.95 -9.13 -6.35
CA SER A 114 -3.71 -9.29 -7.60
C SER A 114 -5.14 -9.73 -7.30
N ASP A 115 -6.07 -9.41 -8.20
CA ASP A 115 -7.45 -9.85 -8.10
C ASP A 115 -7.54 -11.38 -8.03
N ASP A 116 -6.77 -12.07 -8.86
CA ASP A 116 -6.76 -13.54 -8.91
C ASP A 116 -6.27 -14.17 -7.61
N CYS A 117 -5.22 -13.63 -7.00
CA CYS A 117 -4.75 -14.10 -5.69
C CYS A 117 -5.84 -14.01 -4.63
N VAL A 118 -6.55 -12.90 -4.58
CA VAL A 118 -7.64 -12.68 -3.63
C VAL A 118 -8.78 -13.66 -3.89
N LEU A 119 -9.21 -13.78 -5.14
CA LEU A 119 -10.30 -14.69 -5.51
C LEU A 119 -9.96 -16.15 -5.20
N ASN A 120 -8.72 -16.57 -5.49
CA ASN A 120 -8.26 -17.92 -5.16
C ASN A 120 -8.26 -18.18 -3.65
N ALA A 121 -7.83 -17.22 -2.84
CA ALA A 121 -7.86 -17.36 -1.39
C ALA A 121 -9.28 -17.46 -0.85
N LEU A 122 -10.24 -16.74 -1.43
CA LEU A 122 -11.63 -16.78 -1.03
C LEU A 122 -12.36 -18.06 -1.51
N ASN A 123 -11.96 -18.62 -2.65
CA ASN A 123 -12.58 -19.83 -3.22
C ASN A 123 -12.26 -21.14 -2.46
N GLU A 124 -11.30 -21.11 -1.52
CA GLU A 124 -10.92 -22.24 -0.69
C GLU A 124 -11.72 -22.32 0.62
N ASP A 125 -12.94 -21.81 0.64
CA ASP A 125 -13.80 -21.71 1.83
C ASP A 125 -13.16 -20.93 2.99
N GLN A 126 -12.31 -19.95 2.66
CA GLN A 126 -11.64 -19.12 3.65
C GLN A 126 -12.46 -17.87 3.95
N PHE A 127 -12.59 -17.57 5.24
CA PHE A 127 -13.15 -16.31 5.70
C PHE A 127 -12.14 -15.19 5.53
N PHE A 128 -12.62 -13.94 5.60
CA PHE A 128 -11.79 -12.74 5.37
C PHE A 128 -10.44 -12.74 6.11
N PHE A 129 -10.44 -12.97 7.42
CA PHE A 129 -9.20 -12.96 8.21
C PHE A 129 -8.27 -14.13 7.88
N GLN A 130 -8.82 -15.28 7.55
CA GLN A 130 -8.05 -16.44 7.10
C GLN A 130 -7.45 -16.21 5.72
N ALA A 131 -8.19 -15.58 4.82
CA ALA A 131 -7.68 -15.20 3.51
C ALA A 131 -6.52 -14.20 3.63
N ALA A 132 -6.61 -13.21 4.52
CA ALA A 132 -5.52 -12.29 4.80
C ALA A 132 -4.26 -13.02 5.26
N LYS A 133 -4.39 -13.98 6.17
CA LYS A 133 -3.28 -14.82 6.63
C LYS A 133 -2.67 -15.64 5.49
N ALA A 134 -3.49 -16.26 4.66
CA ALA A 134 -3.04 -17.05 3.52
C ALA A 134 -2.29 -16.20 2.48
N LEU A 135 -2.69 -14.95 2.33
CA LEU A 135 -2.06 -13.99 1.43
C LEU A 135 -0.83 -13.31 2.05
N TYR A 136 -0.52 -13.57 3.31
CA TYR A 136 0.59 -12.95 4.05
C TYR A 136 0.50 -11.43 4.07
N VAL A 137 -0.69 -10.90 4.34
CA VAL A 137 -0.93 -9.45 4.43
C VAL A 137 -1.75 -9.13 5.68
N PRO A 138 -1.62 -7.89 6.21
CA PRO A 138 -2.54 -7.41 7.24
C PRO A 138 -3.98 -7.40 6.75
N ALA A 139 -4.92 -7.68 7.64
CA ALA A 139 -6.35 -7.68 7.31
C ALA A 139 -6.83 -6.33 6.76
N GLU A 140 -6.28 -5.24 7.28
CA GLU A 140 -6.58 -3.86 6.84
C GLU A 140 -6.20 -3.64 5.38
N LEU A 141 -5.09 -4.23 4.91
CA LEU A 141 -4.70 -4.15 3.50
C LEU A 141 -5.70 -4.90 2.61
N LEU A 142 -6.15 -6.08 3.04
CA LEU A 142 -7.16 -6.83 2.31
C LEU A 142 -8.48 -6.05 2.23
N ASP A 143 -8.84 -5.33 3.29
CA ASP A 143 -10.01 -4.43 3.28
C ASP A 143 -9.87 -3.35 2.19
N PHE A 144 -8.73 -2.68 2.10
CA PHE A 144 -8.48 -1.71 1.03
C PHE A 144 -8.53 -2.37 -0.35
N LYS A 145 -7.99 -3.58 -0.50
CA LYS A 145 -8.09 -4.33 -1.75
C LYS A 145 -9.54 -4.62 -2.12
N PHE A 146 -10.37 -5.00 -1.16
CA PHE A 146 -11.80 -5.21 -1.39
C PHE A 146 -12.48 -3.94 -1.89
N ARG A 147 -12.12 -2.77 -1.35
CA ARG A 147 -12.67 -1.48 -1.82
C ARG A 147 -12.33 -1.22 -3.29
N VAL A 148 -11.11 -1.51 -3.70
CA VAL A 148 -10.70 -1.42 -5.12
C VAL A 148 -11.49 -2.40 -5.98
N MET A 149 -11.59 -3.66 -5.55
CA MET A 149 -12.30 -4.70 -6.29
C MET A 149 -13.81 -4.42 -6.42
N LYS A 150 -14.44 -3.88 -5.37
CA LYS A 150 -15.85 -3.44 -5.44
C LYS A 150 -16.07 -2.40 -6.54
N ARG A 151 -15.15 -1.45 -6.70
CA ARG A 151 -15.21 -0.47 -7.78
C ARG A 151 -15.08 -1.08 -9.17
N LYS A 152 -14.45 -2.25 -9.25
CA LYS A 152 -14.36 -3.04 -10.49
C LYS A 152 -15.61 -3.89 -10.75
N GLY A 153 -16.56 -3.92 -9.81
CA GLY A 153 -17.80 -4.68 -9.94
C GLY A 153 -17.86 -6.00 -9.16
N TYR A 154 -16.82 -6.36 -8.42
CA TYR A 154 -16.86 -7.56 -7.57
C TYR A 154 -17.78 -7.36 -6.37
N LYS A 155 -18.50 -8.42 -6.00
CA LYS A 155 -19.39 -8.44 -4.82
C LYS A 155 -18.63 -9.04 -3.63
N LEU A 156 -18.01 -8.18 -2.86
CA LEU A 156 -17.21 -8.56 -1.70
C LEU A 156 -17.61 -7.70 -0.50
N GLU A 157 -17.60 -8.30 0.68
CA GLU A 157 -17.85 -7.59 1.94
C GLU A 157 -16.71 -7.81 2.92
N SER A 158 -16.33 -6.74 3.61
CA SER A 158 -15.30 -6.77 4.63
C SER A 158 -15.93 -6.57 6.01
N PRO A 159 -15.46 -7.30 7.06
CA PRO A 159 -15.90 -7.08 8.43
C PRO A 159 -15.30 -5.81 9.05
N ILE A 160 -14.35 -5.15 8.39
CA ILE A 160 -13.69 -3.95 8.89
C ILE A 160 -14.57 -2.72 8.62
N VAL A 161 -14.81 -1.93 9.67
CA VAL A 161 -15.62 -0.72 9.57
C VAL A 161 -14.76 0.44 9.04
N SER A 162 -15.26 1.13 8.02
CA SER A 162 -14.63 2.33 7.48
C SER A 162 -14.85 3.52 8.42
N HIS A 163 -13.81 4.31 8.61
CA HIS A 163 -13.86 5.57 9.38
C HIS A 163 -13.82 6.81 8.48
N GLY A 164 -13.54 6.64 7.19
CA GLY A 164 -13.49 7.71 6.20
C GLY A 164 -14.77 7.84 5.37
N ASN A 165 -14.91 8.98 4.71
CA ASN A 165 -16.08 9.32 3.87
C ASN A 165 -15.81 9.14 2.37
N PHE A 166 -14.76 8.45 1.97
CA PHE A 166 -14.31 8.30 0.58
C PHE A 166 -14.80 6.98 -0.05
N LEU A 167 -16.09 6.69 0.05
CA LEU A 167 -16.69 5.48 -0.50
C LEU A 167 -17.00 5.61 -1.98
#